data_e62d105eec2399d34d76fe50ed3907fc
#
_entry.id   e62d105eec2399d34d76fe50ed3907fc
#
_cell.length_a   1.000
_cell.length_b   1.000
_cell.length_c   1.000
_cell.angle_alpha   90.00
_cell.angle_beta   90.00
_cell.angle_gamma   90.00
#
_symmetry.space_group_name_H-M   'P 1'
#
loop_
_entity.id
_entity.type
_entity.pdbx_description
1 polymer ?
#
loop_
_entity_poly.entity_id
_entity_poly.type
_entity_poly.pdbx_seq_one_letter_code
_entity_poly.pdbx_strand_id
1 'polypeptide(L)'
;MISFPLNWDSVFPKSNPLVVEIGFGNGKFLKTLETTSANVVGFEVSLLSVEKAMKVIDHTKTALLFMDGVWGLRELFSERSVNALYINFPLPWPHKKHESRRLFTLPKLQVYASRLVDNAVLQLQTDIKEYAEEAIRNSEESGLFSLVDYTVRNEVQVGTKYEQKWVSLGKEIYKVVLGKKRHVSVTNYFDKEVIMPHAIVHDTHGTLKAGTYRTTFGTIKLWEPFSNNQVMLIPAIVSDDDFIGVSLQQRVYVSVSPHREGFIIKLDNHADIFKTKNVKSLIWLIANQISNGNIKRINVQPPSKLEYEPA
;
A
#
# COMPACT_ATOMS: atom_id res chain seq x y z
N MET A 1 5.99 16.04 12.39
CA MET A 1 6.41 15.60 11.04
C MET A 1 6.41 14.07 11.07
N ILE A 2 5.69 13.41 10.20
CA ILE A 2 5.68 11.93 10.12
C ILE A 2 6.94 11.51 9.38
N SER A 3 7.77 10.65 9.98
CA SER A 3 8.93 10.04 9.33
C SER A 3 8.65 8.57 9.04
N PHE A 4 9.22 8.06 7.96
CA PHE A 4 9.14 6.64 7.61
C PHE A 4 10.49 5.94 7.83
N PRO A 5 10.49 4.70 8.34
CA PRO A 5 9.36 3.93 8.89
C PRO A 5 8.74 4.61 10.13
N LEU A 6 7.50 4.22 10.46
CA LEU A 6 6.81 4.76 11.62
C LEU A 6 7.44 4.26 12.92
N ASN A 7 7.42 5.11 13.95
CA ASN A 7 7.68 4.67 15.31
C ASN A 7 6.39 4.11 15.93
N TRP A 8 6.21 2.80 15.87
CA TRP A 8 5.02 2.12 16.38
C TRP A 8 4.85 2.24 17.90
N ASP A 9 5.91 2.44 18.66
CA ASP A 9 5.82 2.71 20.10
C ASP A 9 5.12 4.04 20.41
N SER A 10 5.08 4.97 19.45
CA SER A 10 4.32 6.21 19.58
C SER A 10 2.86 6.10 19.16
N VAL A 11 2.49 5.02 18.46
CA VAL A 11 1.12 4.77 18.00
C VAL A 11 0.30 4.04 19.06
N PHE A 12 0.92 3.12 19.79
CA PHE A 12 0.25 2.30 20.78
C PHE A 12 0.57 2.76 22.21
N PRO A 13 -0.40 2.64 23.17
CA PRO A 13 -0.19 3.01 24.57
C PRO A 13 0.88 2.18 25.29
N LYS A 14 1.15 0.98 24.79
CA LYS A 14 2.15 0.04 25.34
C LYS A 14 3.03 -0.49 24.23
N SER A 15 4.32 -0.59 24.48
CA SER A 15 5.27 -1.28 23.61
C SER A 15 5.10 -2.79 23.79
N ASN A 16 4.46 -3.42 22.79
CA ASN A 16 4.24 -4.87 22.70
C ASN A 16 4.77 -5.39 21.37
N PRO A 17 4.97 -6.71 21.23
CA PRO A 17 5.28 -7.31 19.92
C PRO A 17 4.25 -6.90 18.86
N LEU A 18 4.73 -6.55 17.66
CA LEU A 18 3.85 -6.18 16.54
C LEU A 18 3.43 -7.41 15.75
N VAL A 19 2.13 -7.54 15.50
CA VAL A 19 1.59 -8.52 14.58
C VAL A 19 0.78 -7.82 13.49
N VAL A 20 0.85 -8.35 12.27
CA VAL A 20 0.25 -7.71 11.10
C VAL A 20 -0.72 -8.66 10.40
N GLU A 21 -1.88 -8.16 9.95
CA GLU A 21 -2.78 -8.85 9.02
C GLU A 21 -2.91 -8.05 7.73
N ILE A 22 -2.69 -8.72 6.58
CA ILE A 22 -2.95 -8.17 5.25
C ILE A 22 -4.31 -8.69 4.75
N GLY A 23 -5.23 -7.76 4.46
CA GLY A 23 -6.59 -8.09 4.01
C GLY A 23 -7.53 -8.45 5.15
N PHE A 24 -7.62 -7.63 6.19
CA PHE A 24 -8.38 -7.96 7.41
C PHE A 24 -9.91 -8.04 7.21
N GLY A 25 -10.45 -7.62 6.08
CA GLY A 25 -11.88 -7.67 5.80
C GLY A 25 -12.72 -6.94 6.86
N ASN A 26 -13.61 -7.65 7.54
CA ASN A 26 -14.46 -7.06 8.58
C ASN A 26 -13.83 -7.02 10.00
N GLY A 27 -12.55 -7.32 10.13
CA GLY A 27 -11.82 -7.23 11.39
C GLY A 27 -12.00 -8.37 12.39
N LYS A 28 -12.74 -9.44 12.03
CA LYS A 28 -13.00 -10.55 12.97
C LYS A 28 -11.72 -11.27 13.41
N PHE A 29 -10.76 -11.49 12.51
CA PHE A 29 -9.50 -12.12 12.87
C PHE A 29 -8.63 -11.16 13.68
N LEU A 30 -8.57 -9.87 13.34
CA LEU A 30 -7.90 -8.85 14.17
C LEU A 30 -8.39 -8.90 15.62
N LYS A 31 -9.73 -9.02 15.81
CA LYS A 31 -10.33 -9.13 17.14
C LYS A 31 -9.82 -10.35 17.94
N THR A 32 -9.51 -11.45 17.28
CA THR A 32 -8.90 -12.62 17.96
C THR A 32 -7.44 -12.34 18.35
N LEU A 33 -6.70 -11.59 17.54
CA LEU A 33 -5.32 -11.20 17.85
C LEU A 33 -5.24 -10.25 19.04
N GLU A 34 -6.25 -9.41 19.27
CA GLU A 34 -6.33 -8.50 20.44
C GLU A 34 -6.39 -9.23 21.78
N THR A 35 -6.73 -10.53 21.80
CA THR A 35 -6.69 -11.35 23.01
C THR A 35 -5.27 -11.73 23.43
N THR A 36 -4.30 -11.53 22.52
CA THR A 36 -2.88 -11.73 22.79
C THR A 36 -2.25 -10.48 23.42
N SER A 37 -1.02 -10.59 23.89
CA SER A 37 -0.24 -9.45 24.38
C SER A 37 0.50 -8.72 23.25
N ALA A 38 -0.11 -8.62 22.05
CA ALA A 38 0.49 -7.99 20.88
C ALA A 38 -0.23 -6.69 20.52
N ASN A 39 0.49 -5.77 19.90
CA ASN A 39 -0.07 -4.66 19.15
C ASN A 39 -0.38 -5.14 17.72
N VAL A 40 -1.57 -4.85 17.24
CA VAL A 40 -2.09 -5.39 15.99
C VAL A 40 -2.14 -4.29 14.93
N VAL A 41 -1.65 -4.56 13.73
CA VAL A 41 -1.78 -3.64 12.59
C VAL A 41 -2.47 -4.37 11.44
N GLY A 42 -3.57 -3.80 10.96
CA GLY A 42 -4.34 -4.35 9.84
C GLY A 42 -4.26 -3.49 8.61
N PHE A 43 -4.09 -4.11 7.43
CA PHE A 43 -4.16 -3.47 6.12
C PHE A 43 -5.37 -3.95 5.33
N GLU A 44 -6.08 -3.03 4.69
CA GLU A 44 -7.24 -3.34 3.85
C GLU A 44 -7.39 -2.29 2.74
N VAL A 45 -7.83 -2.72 1.54
CA VAL A 45 -8.04 -1.85 0.37
C VAL A 45 -9.52 -1.56 0.10
N SER A 46 -10.43 -2.14 0.89
CA SER A 46 -11.87 -1.90 0.82
C SER A 46 -12.31 -0.97 1.94
N LEU A 47 -12.69 0.26 1.61
CA LEU A 47 -13.18 1.24 2.59
C LEU A 47 -14.37 0.70 3.40
N LEU A 48 -15.31 0.00 2.74
CA LEU A 48 -16.46 -0.62 3.40
C LEU A 48 -16.03 -1.68 4.45
N SER A 49 -14.93 -2.38 4.20
CA SER A 49 -14.37 -3.35 5.15
C SER A 49 -13.74 -2.64 6.34
N VAL A 50 -12.99 -1.56 6.09
CA VAL A 50 -12.41 -0.70 7.15
C VAL A 50 -13.51 -0.17 8.08
N GLU A 51 -14.58 0.42 7.52
CA GLU A 51 -15.72 0.94 8.28
C GLU A 51 -16.39 -0.15 9.18
N LYS A 52 -16.46 -1.39 8.70
CA LYS A 52 -16.97 -2.52 9.50
C LYS A 52 -16.01 -2.92 10.60
N ALA A 53 -14.72 -2.99 10.32
CA ALA A 53 -13.70 -3.36 11.29
C ALA A 53 -13.59 -2.32 12.42
N MET A 54 -13.67 -1.03 12.10
CA MET A 54 -13.66 0.06 13.10
C MET A 54 -14.70 -0.09 14.20
N LYS A 55 -15.82 -0.80 13.94
CA LYS A 55 -16.91 -1.00 14.92
C LYS A 55 -16.66 -2.16 15.89
N VAL A 56 -15.66 -3.01 15.63
CA VAL A 56 -15.46 -4.27 16.40
C VAL A 56 -14.11 -4.37 17.07
N ILE A 57 -13.10 -3.59 16.62
CA ILE A 57 -11.75 -3.62 17.17
C ILE A 57 -11.59 -2.76 18.42
N ASP A 58 -10.55 -3.04 19.18
CA ASP A 58 -10.04 -2.18 20.26
C ASP A 58 -8.97 -1.23 19.71
N HIS A 59 -9.30 0.04 19.56
CA HIS A 59 -8.40 1.07 19.00
C HIS A 59 -7.17 1.36 19.87
N THR A 60 -7.11 0.84 21.08
CA THR A 60 -5.90 0.93 21.92
C THR A 60 -4.89 -0.18 21.61
N LYS A 61 -5.32 -1.24 20.95
CA LYS A 61 -4.50 -2.41 20.57
C LYS A 61 -4.34 -2.59 19.08
N THR A 62 -5.25 -2.02 18.28
CA THR A 62 -5.31 -2.26 16.83
C THR A 62 -5.29 -0.96 16.06
N ALA A 63 -4.34 -0.83 15.15
CA ALA A 63 -4.29 0.22 14.14
C ALA A 63 -4.78 -0.32 12.78
N LEU A 64 -5.71 0.40 12.13
CA LEU A 64 -6.22 0.06 10.81
C LEU A 64 -5.65 1.02 9.75
N LEU A 65 -5.19 0.47 8.64
CA LEU A 65 -4.62 1.22 7.53
C LEU A 65 -5.35 0.89 6.22
N PHE A 66 -5.93 1.93 5.62
CA PHE A 66 -6.59 1.84 4.33
C PHE A 66 -5.56 1.99 3.21
N MET A 67 -4.86 0.90 2.87
CA MET A 67 -3.86 0.86 1.81
C MET A 67 -3.49 -0.58 1.45
N ASP A 68 -2.71 -0.76 0.37
CA ASP A 68 -2.12 -2.05 0.04
C ASP A 68 -1.16 -2.51 1.15
N GLY A 69 -1.36 -3.76 1.61
CA GLY A 69 -0.63 -4.29 2.76
C GLY A 69 0.85 -4.57 2.50
N VAL A 70 1.23 -4.89 1.26
CA VAL A 70 2.66 -5.13 0.93
C VAL A 70 3.41 -3.81 0.89
N TRP A 71 2.80 -2.76 0.32
CA TRP A 71 3.31 -1.40 0.37
C TRP A 71 3.42 -0.91 1.81
N GLY A 72 2.33 -1.02 2.57
CA GLY A 72 2.31 -0.62 3.96
C GLY A 72 3.37 -1.31 4.79
N LEU A 73 3.50 -2.62 4.65
CA LEU A 73 4.51 -3.39 5.37
C LEU A 73 5.94 -2.93 5.01
N ARG A 74 6.23 -2.66 3.73
CA ARG A 74 7.54 -2.20 3.30
C ARG A 74 7.88 -0.80 3.81
N GLU A 75 6.93 0.13 3.73
CA GLU A 75 7.21 1.55 3.97
C GLU A 75 7.07 1.95 5.44
N LEU A 76 6.13 1.35 6.17
CA LEU A 76 5.75 1.79 7.51
C LEU A 76 6.47 1.03 8.62
N PHE A 77 7.12 -0.08 8.32
CA PHE A 77 7.82 -0.90 9.32
C PHE A 77 9.33 -0.89 9.10
N SER A 78 10.06 -0.86 10.19
CA SER A 78 11.50 -1.10 10.18
C SER A 78 11.81 -2.56 9.85
N GLU A 79 12.99 -2.82 9.36
CA GLU A 79 13.46 -4.20 9.24
C GLU A 79 13.44 -4.91 10.60
N ARG A 80 13.06 -6.18 10.61
CA ARG A 80 13.00 -7.02 11.83
C ARG A 80 12.17 -6.40 12.95
N SER A 81 10.97 -5.85 12.62
CA SER A 81 10.09 -5.24 13.62
C SER A 81 8.74 -5.94 13.79
N VAL A 82 8.40 -6.90 12.91
CA VAL A 82 7.11 -7.62 12.92
C VAL A 82 7.29 -9.04 13.42
N ASN A 83 6.52 -9.43 14.44
CA ASN A 83 6.63 -10.73 15.10
C ASN A 83 5.83 -11.83 14.42
N ALA A 84 4.73 -11.49 13.74
CA ALA A 84 3.96 -12.41 12.93
C ALA A 84 3.21 -11.68 11.83
N LEU A 85 3.06 -12.34 10.67
CA LEU A 85 2.30 -11.84 9.53
C LEU A 85 1.22 -12.85 9.15
N TYR A 86 -0.02 -12.37 9.06
CA TYR A 86 -1.20 -13.16 8.75
C TYR A 86 -1.81 -12.71 7.43
N ILE A 87 -2.16 -13.67 6.58
CA ILE A 87 -2.83 -13.47 5.29
C ILE A 87 -3.97 -14.48 5.20
N ASN A 88 -5.20 -14.00 5.36
CA ASN A 88 -6.37 -14.86 5.43
C ASN A 88 -7.26 -14.66 4.19
N PHE A 89 -7.51 -15.76 3.46
CA PHE A 89 -8.38 -15.82 2.28
C PHE A 89 -8.07 -14.73 1.23
N PRO A 90 -6.80 -14.59 0.81
CA PRO A 90 -6.43 -13.64 -0.23
C PRO A 90 -7.07 -14.02 -1.56
N LEU A 91 -7.23 -13.04 -2.46
CA LEU A 91 -7.68 -13.30 -3.82
C LEU A 91 -6.65 -14.17 -4.55
N PRO A 92 -7.05 -15.30 -5.14
CA PRO A 92 -6.12 -16.26 -5.71
C PRO A 92 -5.56 -15.86 -7.07
N TRP A 93 -6.20 -14.88 -7.75
CA TRP A 93 -5.81 -14.41 -9.09
C TRP A 93 -5.50 -15.56 -10.06
N PRO A 94 -6.52 -16.35 -10.48
CA PRO A 94 -6.30 -17.61 -11.22
C PRO A 94 -5.68 -17.42 -12.60
N HIS A 95 -5.88 -16.26 -13.23
CA HIS A 95 -5.36 -15.99 -14.56
C HIS A 95 -3.87 -15.61 -14.50
N LYS A 96 -3.05 -16.23 -15.37
CA LYS A 96 -1.61 -15.99 -15.47
C LYS A 96 -1.23 -14.51 -15.62
N LYS A 97 -2.01 -13.71 -16.38
CA LYS A 97 -1.79 -12.26 -16.53
C LYS A 97 -1.89 -11.46 -15.21
N HIS A 98 -2.42 -12.06 -14.14
CA HIS A 98 -2.58 -11.45 -12.83
C HIS A 98 -1.70 -12.10 -11.75
N GLU A 99 -0.78 -12.99 -12.14
CA GLU A 99 0.09 -13.72 -11.22
C GLU A 99 0.91 -12.79 -10.32
N SER A 100 1.38 -11.66 -10.85
CA SER A 100 2.10 -10.63 -10.06
C SER A 100 1.28 -10.05 -8.90
N ARG A 101 -0.06 -10.18 -8.94
CA ARG A 101 -0.95 -9.74 -7.84
C ARG A 101 -1.03 -10.74 -6.69
N ARG A 102 -0.63 -12.01 -6.89
CA ARG A 102 -0.60 -13.02 -5.82
C ARG A 102 0.34 -12.59 -4.71
N LEU A 103 -0.01 -12.92 -3.46
CA LEU A 103 0.74 -12.43 -2.28
C LEU A 103 2.01 -13.25 -1.96
N PHE A 104 2.19 -14.43 -2.55
CA PHE A 104 3.35 -15.29 -2.32
C PHE A 104 4.31 -15.35 -3.51
N THR A 105 4.57 -14.20 -4.14
CA THR A 105 5.61 -14.07 -5.17
C THR A 105 6.97 -13.74 -4.53
N LEU A 106 8.08 -14.08 -5.19
CA LEU A 106 9.42 -13.84 -4.65
C LEU A 106 9.66 -12.39 -4.18
N PRO A 107 9.30 -11.33 -4.94
CA PRO A 107 9.52 -9.97 -4.46
C PRO A 107 8.75 -9.64 -3.17
N LYS A 108 7.52 -10.16 -3.01
CA LYS A 108 6.72 -9.94 -1.79
C LYS A 108 7.26 -10.72 -0.61
N LEU A 109 7.70 -11.97 -0.84
CA LEU A 109 8.39 -12.77 0.17
C LEU A 109 9.66 -12.09 0.68
N GLN A 110 10.39 -11.38 -0.18
CA GLN A 110 11.54 -10.56 0.23
C GLN A 110 11.11 -9.42 1.17
N VAL A 111 10.01 -8.73 0.89
CA VAL A 111 9.45 -7.72 1.80
C VAL A 111 9.09 -8.34 3.14
N TYR A 112 8.39 -9.48 3.14
CA TYR A 112 8.01 -10.16 4.39
C TYR A 112 9.24 -10.58 5.19
N ALA A 113 10.22 -11.23 4.57
CA ALA A 113 11.46 -11.65 5.22
C ALA A 113 12.27 -10.47 5.77
N SER A 114 12.21 -9.30 5.10
CA SER A 114 12.87 -8.08 5.57
C SER A 114 12.23 -7.55 6.85
N ARG A 115 10.91 -7.51 6.94
CA ARG A 115 10.18 -6.87 8.03
C ARG A 115 9.93 -7.78 9.23
N LEU A 116 9.85 -9.09 9.02
CA LEU A 116 9.69 -10.06 10.10
C LEU A 116 10.96 -10.16 10.95
N VAL A 117 10.79 -10.31 12.28
CA VAL A 117 11.90 -10.65 13.19
C VAL A 117 12.43 -12.06 12.88
N ASP A 118 13.59 -12.40 13.39
CA ASP A 118 14.13 -13.75 13.23
C ASP A 118 13.23 -14.76 13.98
N ASN A 119 13.01 -15.92 13.40
CA ASN A 119 12.07 -16.95 13.85
C ASN A 119 10.58 -16.56 13.85
N ALA A 120 10.21 -15.43 13.24
CA ALA A 120 8.80 -15.05 13.05
C ALA A 120 8.08 -16.00 12.11
N VAL A 121 6.76 -16.01 12.21
CA VAL A 121 5.89 -16.80 11.35
C VAL A 121 5.14 -15.94 10.32
N LEU A 122 4.98 -16.50 9.12
CA LEU A 122 4.09 -16.05 8.08
C LEU A 122 2.99 -17.10 7.92
N GLN A 123 1.73 -16.73 8.19
CA GLN A 123 0.61 -17.65 8.08
C GLN A 123 -0.29 -17.29 6.90
N LEU A 124 -0.64 -18.29 6.09
CA LEU A 124 -1.69 -18.24 5.08
C LEU A 124 -2.87 -19.11 5.50
N GLN A 125 -4.10 -18.63 5.29
CA GLN A 125 -5.29 -19.47 5.21
C GLN A 125 -5.99 -19.24 3.86
N THR A 126 -6.42 -20.32 3.21
CA THR A 126 -7.12 -20.27 1.92
C THR A 126 -8.07 -21.46 1.75
N ASP A 127 -9.11 -21.32 0.92
CA ASP A 127 -10.00 -22.40 0.48
C ASP A 127 -9.55 -23.04 -0.84
N ILE A 128 -8.36 -22.69 -1.33
CA ILE A 128 -7.81 -23.13 -2.61
C ILE A 128 -6.51 -23.88 -2.38
N LYS A 129 -6.55 -25.20 -2.59
CA LYS A 129 -5.41 -26.11 -2.39
C LYS A 129 -4.19 -25.70 -3.21
N GLU A 130 -4.41 -25.46 -4.49
CA GLU A 130 -3.34 -25.11 -5.44
C GLU A 130 -2.62 -23.83 -5.03
N TYR A 131 -3.36 -22.88 -4.42
CA TYR A 131 -2.75 -21.64 -3.92
C TYR A 131 -1.93 -21.88 -2.64
N ALA A 132 -2.38 -22.77 -1.76
CA ALA A 132 -1.60 -23.16 -0.59
C ALA A 132 -0.29 -23.85 -0.99
N GLU A 133 -0.38 -24.80 -1.93
CA GLU A 133 0.81 -25.53 -2.46
C GLU A 133 1.77 -24.61 -3.20
N GLU A 134 1.26 -23.64 -3.97
CA GLU A 134 2.08 -22.61 -4.63
C GLU A 134 2.79 -21.73 -3.60
N ALA A 135 2.08 -21.30 -2.55
CA ALA A 135 2.66 -20.48 -1.49
C ALA A 135 3.80 -21.21 -0.76
N ILE A 136 3.64 -22.50 -0.47
CA ILE A 136 4.69 -23.34 0.12
C ILE A 136 5.89 -23.41 -0.83
N ARG A 137 5.67 -23.84 -2.07
CA ARG A 137 6.73 -24.00 -3.07
C ARG A 137 7.53 -22.71 -3.27
N ASN A 138 6.86 -21.59 -3.55
CA ASN A 138 7.52 -20.30 -3.77
C ASN A 138 8.31 -19.84 -2.53
N SER A 139 7.78 -20.10 -1.35
CA SER A 139 8.45 -19.73 -0.09
C SER A 139 9.72 -20.53 0.15
N GLU A 140 9.71 -21.84 -0.10
CA GLU A 140 10.87 -22.71 0.03
C GLU A 140 11.91 -22.47 -1.07
N GLU A 141 11.48 -22.34 -2.32
CA GLU A 141 12.37 -22.00 -3.46
C GLU A 141 13.05 -20.63 -3.28
N SER A 142 12.40 -19.69 -2.60
CA SER A 142 13.02 -18.40 -2.27
C SER A 142 14.22 -18.53 -1.32
N GLY A 143 14.30 -19.60 -0.55
CA GLY A 143 15.26 -19.81 0.53
C GLY A 143 15.06 -18.87 1.74
N LEU A 144 13.96 -18.11 1.77
CA LEU A 144 13.66 -17.11 2.83
C LEU A 144 12.79 -17.70 3.94
N PHE A 145 11.98 -18.71 3.61
CA PHE A 145 11.04 -19.37 4.52
C PHE A 145 11.15 -20.88 4.39
N SER A 146 10.68 -21.59 5.42
CA SER A 146 10.49 -23.04 5.40
C SER A 146 9.13 -23.39 5.96
N LEU A 147 8.52 -24.47 5.46
CA LEU A 147 7.27 -24.98 5.99
C LEU A 147 7.44 -25.45 7.44
N VAL A 148 6.58 -24.97 8.33
CA VAL A 148 6.51 -25.35 9.75
C VAL A 148 5.29 -26.21 10.02
N ASP A 149 4.13 -25.83 9.46
CA ASP A 149 2.87 -26.54 9.63
C ASP A 149 2.00 -26.43 8.37
N TYR A 150 1.32 -27.53 8.04
CA TYR A 150 0.31 -27.59 6.99
C TYR A 150 -0.89 -28.37 7.50
N THR A 151 -1.99 -27.66 7.71
CA THR A 151 -3.21 -28.25 8.27
C THR A 151 -4.36 -28.08 7.31
N VAL A 152 -5.15 -29.13 7.11
CA VAL A 152 -6.40 -29.12 6.34
C VAL A 152 -7.57 -29.36 7.29
N ARG A 153 -8.60 -28.54 7.20
CA ARG A 153 -9.78 -28.64 8.05
C ARG A 153 -11.06 -28.26 7.31
N ASN A 154 -12.18 -28.74 7.82
CA ASN A 154 -13.52 -28.44 7.30
C ASN A 154 -14.45 -27.80 8.36
N GLU A 155 -13.85 -27.25 9.40
CA GLU A 155 -14.56 -26.60 10.52
C GLU A 155 -14.15 -25.13 10.66
N VAL A 156 -15.04 -24.34 11.28
CA VAL A 156 -14.81 -22.94 11.60
C VAL A 156 -14.00 -22.84 12.90
N GLN A 157 -12.89 -22.10 12.87
CA GLN A 157 -12.07 -21.85 14.07
C GLN A 157 -12.16 -20.40 14.55
N VAL A 158 -12.08 -19.44 13.63
CA VAL A 158 -12.08 -17.99 13.95
C VAL A 158 -13.44 -17.36 13.66
N GLY A 159 -14.18 -17.89 12.71
CA GLY A 159 -15.48 -17.38 12.31
C GLY A 159 -15.41 -16.12 11.44
N THR A 160 -14.34 -15.94 10.68
CA THR A 160 -14.28 -14.88 9.66
C THR A 160 -15.38 -15.10 8.63
N LYS A 161 -15.80 -14.03 7.93
CA LYS A 161 -16.87 -14.12 6.92
C LYS A 161 -16.58 -15.17 5.85
N TYR A 162 -15.33 -15.22 5.37
CA TYR A 162 -14.94 -16.15 4.30
C TYR A 162 -14.82 -17.58 4.83
N GLU A 163 -14.25 -17.77 6.02
CA GLU A 163 -14.18 -19.07 6.66
C GLU A 163 -15.55 -19.69 6.84
N GLN A 164 -16.49 -18.96 7.45
CA GLN A 164 -17.86 -19.41 7.62
C GLN A 164 -18.53 -19.76 6.29
N LYS A 165 -18.36 -18.90 5.27
CA LYS A 165 -18.90 -19.13 3.93
C LYS A 165 -18.36 -20.40 3.31
N TRP A 166 -17.05 -20.61 3.35
CA TRP A 166 -16.44 -21.75 2.67
C TRP A 166 -16.73 -23.07 3.38
N VAL A 167 -16.67 -23.08 4.70
CA VAL A 167 -17.05 -24.25 5.49
C VAL A 167 -18.54 -24.61 5.28
N SER A 168 -19.45 -23.63 5.24
CA SER A 168 -20.87 -23.88 4.95
C SER A 168 -21.13 -24.42 3.53
N LEU A 169 -20.21 -24.19 2.61
CA LEU A 169 -20.22 -24.75 1.25
C LEU A 169 -19.49 -26.11 1.15
N GLY A 170 -19.07 -26.70 2.27
CA GLY A 170 -18.37 -27.97 2.32
C GLY A 170 -16.92 -27.92 1.81
N LYS A 171 -16.32 -26.73 1.73
CA LYS A 171 -14.92 -26.58 1.32
C LYS A 171 -13.98 -26.82 2.47
N GLU A 172 -12.82 -27.39 2.13
CA GLU A 172 -11.67 -27.49 3.03
C GLU A 172 -10.97 -26.11 3.14
N ILE A 173 -10.41 -25.86 4.31
CA ILE A 173 -9.55 -24.72 4.60
C ILE A 173 -8.12 -25.20 4.80
N TYR A 174 -7.23 -24.67 4.01
CA TYR A 174 -5.80 -24.97 4.03
C TYR A 174 -5.09 -23.88 4.84
N LYS A 175 -4.44 -24.27 5.93
CA LYS A 175 -3.62 -23.40 6.75
C LYS A 175 -2.15 -23.78 6.52
N VAL A 176 -1.36 -22.80 6.13
CA VAL A 176 0.10 -22.92 5.92
C VAL A 176 0.78 -22.01 6.94
N VAL A 177 1.73 -22.55 7.69
CA VAL A 177 2.59 -21.76 8.58
C VAL A 177 4.03 -21.90 8.09
N LEU A 178 4.62 -20.77 7.76
CA LEU A 178 5.98 -20.66 7.26
C LEU A 178 6.85 -19.97 8.31
N GLY A 179 7.97 -20.57 8.67
CA GLY A 179 8.99 -19.98 9.55
C GLY A 179 10.00 -19.17 8.74
N LYS A 180 10.32 -17.97 9.19
CA LYS A 180 11.39 -17.18 8.58
C LYS A 180 12.73 -17.88 8.80
N LYS A 181 13.44 -18.14 7.69
CA LYS A 181 14.73 -18.84 7.64
C LYS A 181 15.90 -17.87 7.47
N ARG A 182 15.72 -16.85 6.65
CA ARG A 182 16.78 -15.91 6.29
C ARG A 182 16.26 -14.48 6.19
N HIS A 183 17.06 -13.53 6.65
CA HIS A 183 16.83 -12.11 6.44
C HIS A 183 17.33 -11.68 5.06
N VAL A 184 16.66 -10.69 4.50
CA VAL A 184 17.08 -9.94 3.33
C VAL A 184 16.70 -8.48 3.54
N SER A 185 17.59 -7.55 3.18
CA SER A 185 17.27 -6.12 3.25
C SER A 185 16.48 -5.68 2.02
N VAL A 186 15.42 -4.91 2.26
CA VAL A 186 14.59 -4.32 1.20
C VAL A 186 14.49 -2.82 1.44
N THR A 187 14.98 -2.04 0.48
CA THR A 187 14.96 -0.58 0.53
C THR A 187 13.52 -0.05 0.47
N ASN A 188 13.21 0.94 1.30
CA ASN A 188 11.95 1.66 1.24
C ASN A 188 11.87 2.46 -0.07
N TYR A 189 10.66 2.60 -0.61
CA TYR A 189 10.40 3.37 -1.81
C TYR A 189 10.29 4.88 -1.51
N PHE A 190 9.76 5.23 -0.34
CA PHE A 190 9.60 6.62 0.05
C PHE A 190 10.92 7.23 0.52
N ASP A 191 11.17 8.48 0.11
CA ASP A 191 12.27 9.26 0.65
C ASP A 191 12.05 9.53 2.15
N LYS A 192 13.11 9.49 2.93
CA LYS A 192 13.05 9.77 4.37
C LYS A 192 12.59 11.20 4.67
N GLU A 193 12.81 12.14 3.76
CA GLU A 193 12.37 13.53 3.89
C GLU A 193 11.07 13.79 3.15
N VAL A 194 10.05 14.16 3.91
CA VAL A 194 8.73 14.48 3.39
C VAL A 194 8.66 15.98 3.07
N ILE A 195 9.36 16.40 2.02
CA ILE A 195 9.22 17.77 1.49
C ILE A 195 7.93 17.83 0.67
N MET A 196 7.08 18.85 0.96
CA MET A 196 5.87 19.08 0.18
C MET A 196 6.24 19.47 -1.27
N PRO A 197 5.89 18.65 -2.28
CA PRO A 197 6.20 18.96 -3.66
C PRO A 197 5.40 20.19 -4.11
N HIS A 198 6.08 21.18 -4.70
CA HIS A 198 5.43 22.37 -5.21
C HIS A 198 6.24 23.01 -6.36
N ALA A 199 5.54 23.85 -7.12
CA ALA A 199 6.13 24.73 -8.12
C ALA A 199 5.55 26.13 -8.01
N ILE A 200 6.31 27.14 -8.44
CA ILE A 200 5.87 28.52 -8.63
C ILE A 200 6.06 28.88 -10.10
N VAL A 201 5.01 29.38 -10.74
CA VAL A 201 5.00 29.82 -12.13
C VAL A 201 4.60 31.29 -12.20
N HIS A 202 5.03 31.99 -13.24
CA HIS A 202 4.69 33.41 -13.43
C HIS A 202 3.22 33.59 -13.79
N ASP A 203 2.70 32.76 -14.69
CA ASP A 203 1.34 32.79 -15.22
C ASP A 203 0.82 31.36 -15.48
N THR A 204 -0.44 31.27 -15.87
CA THR A 204 -1.14 30.02 -16.16
C THR A 204 -1.81 30.04 -17.53
N HIS A 205 -1.15 30.62 -18.53
CA HIS A 205 -1.67 30.75 -19.91
C HIS A 205 -1.52 29.48 -20.74
N GLY A 206 -0.82 28.48 -20.23
CA GLY A 206 -0.69 27.18 -20.88
C GLY A 206 -1.96 26.34 -20.74
N THR A 207 -2.06 25.31 -21.57
CA THR A 207 -3.22 24.43 -21.61
C THR A 207 -2.90 23.11 -20.92
N LEU A 208 -3.68 22.78 -19.87
CA LEU A 208 -3.63 21.44 -19.26
C LEU A 208 -4.28 20.43 -20.23
N LYS A 209 -3.59 19.35 -20.52
CA LYS A 209 -4.11 18.25 -21.36
C LYS A 209 -4.55 17.10 -20.45
N ALA A 210 -5.86 16.88 -20.36
CA ALA A 210 -6.41 15.68 -19.73
C ALA A 210 -6.00 14.43 -20.50
N GLY A 211 -5.80 13.31 -19.80
CA GLY A 211 -5.36 12.07 -20.41
C GLY A 211 -4.47 11.25 -19.48
N THR A 212 -3.86 10.22 -20.04
CA THR A 212 -2.95 9.32 -19.31
C THR A 212 -1.51 9.60 -19.70
N TYR A 213 -0.66 9.73 -18.69
CA TYR A 213 0.78 9.93 -18.84
C TYR A 213 1.52 8.74 -18.24
N ARG A 214 2.42 8.13 -19.02
CA ARG A 214 3.33 7.09 -18.54
C ARG A 214 4.67 7.72 -18.21
N THR A 215 5.09 7.55 -16.97
CA THR A 215 6.38 8.03 -16.48
C THR A 215 7.33 6.85 -16.22
N THR A 216 8.56 7.15 -15.83
CA THR A 216 9.52 6.13 -15.33
C THR A 216 9.01 5.40 -14.07
N PHE A 217 8.10 6.02 -13.32
CA PHE A 217 7.65 5.54 -12.01
C PHE A 217 6.25 4.95 -12.03
N GLY A 218 5.56 4.93 -13.19
CA GLY A 218 4.20 4.43 -13.35
C GLY A 218 3.31 5.33 -14.18
N THR A 219 2.03 5.43 -13.84
CA THR A 219 1.04 6.18 -14.62
C THR A 219 0.41 7.32 -13.82
N ILE A 220 0.11 8.42 -14.54
CA ILE A 220 -0.64 9.57 -14.04
C ILE A 220 -1.84 9.75 -14.96
N LYS A 221 -3.05 9.67 -14.45
CA LYS A 221 -4.26 10.01 -15.18
C LYS A 221 -4.76 11.37 -14.69
N LEU A 222 -4.82 12.34 -15.60
CA LEU A 222 -5.33 13.68 -15.36
C LEU A 222 -6.75 13.83 -15.91
N TRP A 223 -7.60 14.56 -15.20
CA TRP A 223 -8.89 15.02 -15.67
C TRP A 223 -8.90 16.52 -15.85
N GLU A 224 -9.96 17.01 -16.50
CA GLU A 224 -10.22 18.44 -16.64
C GLU A 224 -10.28 19.13 -15.27
N PRO A 225 -9.73 20.34 -15.16
CA PRO A 225 -9.71 21.06 -13.90
C PRO A 225 -11.09 21.63 -13.54
N PHE A 226 -11.34 21.71 -12.25
CA PHE A 226 -12.40 22.55 -11.71
C PHE A 226 -11.81 23.90 -11.29
N SER A 227 -12.42 25.01 -11.66
CA SER A 227 -11.92 26.33 -11.31
C SER A 227 -13.01 27.25 -10.81
N ASN A 228 -12.62 28.09 -9.87
CA ASN A 228 -13.36 29.31 -9.49
C ASN A 228 -12.43 30.51 -9.68
N ASN A 229 -12.88 31.71 -9.29
CA ASN A 229 -12.10 32.95 -9.47
C ASN A 229 -10.78 33.01 -8.70
N GLN A 230 -10.52 32.05 -7.79
CA GLN A 230 -9.36 32.09 -6.90
C GLN A 230 -8.46 30.84 -6.98
N VAL A 231 -9.03 29.67 -7.26
CA VAL A 231 -8.32 28.40 -7.21
C VAL A 231 -8.73 27.52 -8.38
N MET A 232 -7.75 26.93 -9.05
CA MET A 232 -7.94 25.80 -9.96
C MET A 232 -7.59 24.51 -9.21
N LEU A 233 -8.48 23.52 -9.23
CA LEU A 233 -8.28 22.21 -8.62
C LEU A 233 -8.22 21.15 -9.72
N ILE A 234 -7.13 20.42 -9.79
CA ILE A 234 -6.85 19.44 -10.84
C ILE A 234 -6.91 18.03 -10.23
N PRO A 235 -7.94 17.23 -10.57
CA PRO A 235 -8.04 15.85 -10.11
C PRO A 235 -7.09 14.95 -10.89
N ALA A 236 -6.46 13.99 -10.19
CA ALA A 236 -5.60 13.00 -10.79
C ALA A 236 -5.69 11.65 -10.06
N ILE A 237 -5.40 10.57 -10.78
CA ILE A 237 -4.98 9.30 -10.19
C ILE A 237 -3.51 9.10 -10.53
N VAL A 238 -2.73 8.85 -9.50
CA VAL A 238 -1.31 8.49 -9.61
C VAL A 238 -1.15 7.03 -9.23
N SER A 239 -0.58 6.25 -10.13
CA SER A 239 -0.22 4.85 -9.87
C SER A 239 1.29 4.72 -9.95
N ASP A 240 1.90 4.31 -8.85
CA ASP A 240 3.32 4.00 -8.80
C ASP A 240 3.52 2.51 -9.07
N ASP A 241 4.26 2.18 -10.13
CA ASP A 241 4.66 0.83 -10.44
C ASP A 241 5.98 0.51 -9.72
N ASP A 242 6.04 -0.66 -9.13
CA ASP A 242 7.19 -1.09 -8.37
C ASP A 242 7.72 -2.44 -8.89
N PHE A 243 9.01 -2.67 -8.71
CA PHE A 243 9.67 -3.94 -9.02
C PHE A 243 9.13 -5.14 -8.24
N ILE A 244 8.41 -4.90 -7.13
CA ILE A 244 7.73 -5.97 -6.37
C ILE A 244 6.36 -6.36 -6.95
N GLY A 245 5.97 -5.78 -8.09
CA GLY A 245 4.70 -6.10 -8.75
C GLY A 245 3.47 -5.63 -7.99
N VAL A 246 3.62 -4.61 -7.15
CA VAL A 246 2.53 -3.94 -6.43
C VAL A 246 2.45 -2.51 -6.90
N SER A 247 1.27 -2.10 -7.31
CA SER A 247 1.00 -0.72 -7.73
C SER A 247 0.32 0.03 -6.58
N LEU A 248 0.93 1.11 -6.12
CA LEU A 248 0.27 2.04 -5.20
C LEU A 248 -0.55 3.03 -6.00
N GLN A 249 -1.87 2.97 -5.90
CA GLN A 249 -2.76 3.91 -6.57
C GLN A 249 -3.32 4.93 -5.57
N GLN A 250 -3.19 6.21 -5.89
CA GLN A 250 -3.67 7.32 -5.07
C GLN A 250 -4.54 8.26 -5.88
N ARG A 251 -5.65 8.72 -5.29
CA ARG A 251 -6.44 9.85 -5.82
C ARG A 251 -5.85 11.12 -5.26
N VAL A 252 -5.51 12.05 -6.14
CA VAL A 252 -4.76 13.25 -5.81
C VAL A 252 -5.52 14.45 -6.35
N TYR A 253 -5.53 15.52 -5.58
CA TYR A 253 -5.93 16.84 -6.06
C TYR A 253 -4.73 17.78 -5.99
N VAL A 254 -4.49 18.50 -7.09
CA VAL A 254 -3.45 19.53 -7.16
C VAL A 254 -4.14 20.87 -7.25
N SER A 255 -3.80 21.78 -6.35
CA SER A 255 -4.30 23.14 -6.34
C SER A 255 -3.32 24.08 -7.03
N VAL A 256 -3.88 24.99 -7.85
CA VAL A 256 -3.18 26.14 -8.44
C VAL A 256 -3.85 27.38 -7.90
N SER A 257 -3.11 28.20 -7.17
CA SER A 257 -3.67 29.38 -6.51
C SER A 257 -2.73 30.58 -6.59
N PRO A 258 -3.24 31.82 -6.48
CA PRO A 258 -2.40 33.02 -6.47
C PRO A 258 -1.33 32.97 -5.39
N HIS A 259 -0.16 33.44 -5.73
CA HIS A 259 0.99 33.58 -4.85
C HIS A 259 1.67 34.93 -5.12
N ARG A 260 2.39 35.49 -4.13
CA ARG A 260 3.08 36.82 -4.28
C ARG A 260 4.04 36.89 -5.49
N GLU A 261 4.48 35.75 -5.99
CA GLU A 261 5.43 35.66 -7.11
C GLU A 261 4.79 35.07 -8.39
N GLY A 262 3.44 35.05 -8.49
CA GLY A 262 2.68 34.47 -9.60
C GLY A 262 1.65 33.47 -9.10
N PHE A 263 1.79 32.18 -9.41
CA PHE A 263 0.89 31.11 -8.96
C PHE A 263 1.68 29.98 -8.33
N ILE A 264 1.14 29.41 -7.24
CA ILE A 264 1.69 28.21 -6.61
C ILE A 264 0.88 26.98 -7.00
N ILE A 265 1.61 25.92 -7.36
CA ILE A 265 1.08 24.60 -7.70
C ILE A 265 1.56 23.64 -6.61
N LYS A 266 0.63 23.01 -5.91
CA LYS A 266 0.94 22.08 -4.83
C LYS A 266 -0.15 21.04 -4.66
N LEU A 267 0.12 19.98 -3.90
CA LEU A 267 -0.93 19.05 -3.45
C LEU A 267 -1.96 19.79 -2.62
N ASP A 268 -3.23 19.47 -2.83
CA ASP A 268 -4.30 19.97 -1.97
C ASP A 268 -4.17 19.37 -0.57
N ASN A 269 -4.47 20.19 0.45
CA ASN A 269 -4.26 19.80 1.84
C ASN A 269 -5.35 18.87 2.42
N HIS A 270 -6.43 18.60 1.66
CA HIS A 270 -7.56 17.80 2.13
C HIS A 270 -7.38 16.29 1.93
N ALA A 271 -6.27 15.86 1.38
CA ALA A 271 -5.96 14.44 1.20
C ALA A 271 -4.58 14.10 1.73
N ASP A 272 -4.51 13.07 2.56
CA ASP A 272 -3.25 12.49 3.01
C ASP A 272 -2.66 11.63 1.87
N ILE A 273 -1.73 12.21 1.13
CA ILE A 273 -1.09 11.60 -0.03
C ILE A 273 0.35 11.23 0.28
N PHE A 274 0.73 10.00 -0.03
CA PHE A 274 2.13 9.59 -0.04
C PHE A 274 2.87 10.31 -1.18
N LYS A 275 3.89 11.09 -0.84
CA LYS A 275 4.64 11.94 -1.78
C LYS A 275 5.67 11.11 -2.56
N THR A 276 5.16 10.15 -3.34
CA THR A 276 5.95 9.26 -4.18
C THR A 276 6.67 10.01 -5.29
N LYS A 277 7.61 9.35 -5.96
CA LYS A 277 8.30 9.92 -7.13
C LYS A 277 7.31 10.28 -8.24
N ASN A 278 6.27 9.46 -8.43
CA ASN A 278 5.27 9.73 -9.46
C ASN A 278 4.32 10.89 -9.06
N VAL A 279 4.00 11.06 -7.78
CA VAL A 279 3.31 12.27 -7.27
C VAL A 279 4.17 13.53 -7.47
N LYS A 280 5.48 13.45 -7.29
CA LYS A 280 6.41 14.55 -7.61
C LYS A 280 6.42 14.85 -9.10
N SER A 281 6.38 13.81 -9.96
CA SER A 281 6.25 13.96 -11.42
C SER A 281 4.94 14.64 -11.83
N LEU A 282 3.83 14.38 -11.11
CA LEU A 282 2.54 15.05 -11.34
C LEU A 282 2.65 16.58 -11.14
N ILE A 283 3.32 17.03 -10.07
CA ILE A 283 3.52 18.48 -9.82
C ILE A 283 4.34 19.12 -10.95
N TRP A 284 5.42 18.46 -11.37
CA TRP A 284 6.21 18.92 -12.49
C TRP A 284 5.41 18.98 -13.79
N LEU A 285 4.64 17.93 -14.10
CA LEU A 285 3.83 17.82 -15.31
C LEU A 285 2.82 19.00 -15.42
N ILE A 286 2.06 19.22 -14.33
CA ILE A 286 1.08 20.31 -14.28
C ILE A 286 1.77 21.67 -14.42
N ALA A 287 2.86 21.92 -13.67
CA ALA A 287 3.61 23.16 -13.74
C ALA A 287 4.11 23.44 -15.15
N ASN A 288 4.69 22.43 -15.79
CA ASN A 288 5.23 22.55 -17.16
C ASN A 288 4.13 22.87 -18.18
N GLN A 289 2.96 22.24 -18.07
CA GLN A 289 1.86 22.46 -19.03
C GLN A 289 1.19 23.81 -18.86
N ILE A 290 0.79 24.18 -17.66
CA ILE A 290 0.03 25.43 -17.44
C ILE A 290 0.87 26.69 -17.59
N SER A 291 2.20 26.59 -17.50
CA SER A 291 3.13 27.73 -17.71
C SER A 291 3.82 27.70 -19.08
N ASN A 292 3.47 26.77 -19.98
CA ASN A 292 4.22 26.53 -21.23
C ASN A 292 5.73 26.35 -20.99
N GLY A 293 6.11 25.69 -19.89
CA GLY A 293 7.50 25.45 -19.51
C GLY A 293 8.18 26.63 -18.77
N ASN A 294 7.50 27.75 -18.59
CA ASN A 294 8.03 28.94 -17.90
C ASN A 294 7.88 28.82 -16.37
N ILE A 295 8.61 27.85 -15.78
CA ILE A 295 8.59 27.60 -14.34
C ILE A 295 9.60 28.50 -13.65
N LYS A 296 9.15 29.32 -12.70
CA LYS A 296 10.01 30.22 -11.92
C LYS A 296 10.84 29.48 -10.88
N ARG A 297 10.19 28.55 -10.16
CA ARG A 297 10.82 27.76 -9.10
C ARG A 297 10.08 26.44 -8.90
N ILE A 298 10.82 25.36 -8.72
CA ILE A 298 10.26 24.04 -8.48
C ILE A 298 11.20 23.21 -7.58
N ASN A 299 10.63 22.43 -6.68
CA ASN A 299 11.41 21.56 -5.77
C ASN A 299 11.32 20.07 -6.14
N VAL A 300 10.83 19.76 -7.33
CA VAL A 300 10.77 18.38 -7.85
C VAL A 300 11.50 18.29 -9.19
N GLN A 301 11.98 17.10 -9.53
CA GLN A 301 12.67 16.83 -10.79
C GLN A 301 11.67 16.36 -11.87
N PRO A 302 11.92 16.65 -13.15
CA PRO A 302 11.16 16.06 -14.24
C PRO A 302 11.33 14.53 -14.26
N PRO A 303 10.33 13.78 -14.68
CA PRO A 303 10.50 12.35 -14.94
C PRO A 303 11.44 12.17 -16.15
N SER A 304 12.30 11.15 -16.09
CA SER A 304 13.23 10.86 -17.21
C SER A 304 12.52 10.31 -18.45
N LYS A 305 11.29 9.82 -18.30
CA LYS A 305 10.40 9.36 -19.36
C LYS A 305 9.02 9.93 -19.16
N LEU A 306 8.40 10.44 -20.25
CA LEU A 306 7.03 10.93 -20.24
C LEU A 306 6.40 10.64 -21.61
N GLU A 307 5.40 9.77 -21.63
CA GLU A 307 4.59 9.45 -22.80
C GLU A 307 3.13 9.83 -22.53
N TYR A 308 2.47 10.43 -23.51
CA TYR A 308 1.09 10.90 -23.39
C TYR A 308 0.15 10.06 -24.25
N GLU A 309 -0.96 9.63 -23.67
CA GLU A 309 -2.11 9.01 -24.33
C GLU A 309 -3.34 9.89 -24.09
N PRO A 310 -4.03 10.38 -25.14
CA PRO A 310 -5.28 11.12 -25.00
C PRO A 310 -6.34 10.34 -24.22
N ALA A 311 -7.30 11.07 -23.60
CA ALA A 311 -8.37 10.50 -22.79
C ALA A 311 -9.38 9.71 -23.61
#